data_46e45a5ff0f9a450ff1bc0aa80e382a1
#
_entry.id   46e45a5ff0f9a450ff1bc0aa80e382a1
#
_cell.length_a   1.000
_cell.length_b   1.000
_cell.length_c   1.000
_cell.angle_alpha   90.00
_cell.angle_beta   90.00
_cell.angle_gamma   90.00
#
_symmetry.space_group_name_H-M   'P 1'
#
loop_
_entity.id
_entity.type
_entity.pdbx_description
1 polymer ?
#
loop_
_entity_poly.entity_id
_entity_poly.type
_entity_poly.pdbx_seq_one_letter_code
_entity_poly.pdbx_strand_id
1 'polypeptide(L)'
;GGAPCALYDSDGKPCSGVRGDQKVSTASYSSCAGSGTGCGLFAEALYGFCCFRRFGKEPCLMKKISVKKLALAGMLCALCVVGSVFSFPMFGSKCAPIQHMVNVTCAVLLGPWWGVGVAFVASLLRNLLGLGSLMAFPGSMFGALLCGLVYHKTKNILATMVGEVFGTSILGGLCAYPVAIFLMGKSAGDIAFYAYIVPFLISTAVGSIIAGVLVYSLQRSGALHSMQKSLS
;
A
#
# COMPACT_ATOMS: atom_id res chain seq x y z
N GLY A 1 -15.42 -22.05 -26.72
CA GLY A 1 -16.67 -21.34 -26.75
C GLY A 1 -16.64 -20.20 -25.74
N GLY A 2 -16.16 -19.02 -26.18
CA GLY A 2 -16.18 -17.81 -25.34
C GLY A 2 -17.51 -17.10 -25.53
N ALA A 3 -18.19 -16.75 -24.44
CA ALA A 3 -19.41 -15.97 -24.48
C ALA A 3 -19.08 -14.52 -24.92
N PRO A 4 -19.93 -13.89 -25.75
CA PRO A 4 -19.70 -12.51 -26.19
C PRO A 4 -19.91 -11.54 -25.04
N CYS A 5 -18.97 -10.61 -24.83
CA CYS A 5 -19.11 -9.50 -23.88
C CYS A 5 -20.17 -8.54 -24.37
N ALA A 6 -21.30 -8.44 -23.65
CA ALA A 6 -22.31 -7.42 -23.87
C ALA A 6 -21.89 -6.13 -23.14
N LEU A 7 -21.84 -5.01 -23.87
CA LEU A 7 -21.68 -3.67 -23.30
C LEU A 7 -23.05 -3.15 -22.86
N TYR A 8 -23.15 -2.69 -21.63
CA TYR A 8 -24.35 -2.09 -21.05
C TYR A 8 -24.09 -0.61 -20.78
N ASP A 9 -25.12 0.25 -20.99
CA ASP A 9 -25.07 1.68 -20.63
C ASP A 9 -25.25 1.88 -19.11
N SER A 10 -25.19 3.14 -18.67
CA SER A 10 -25.35 3.54 -17.26
C SER A 10 -26.68 3.13 -16.65
N ASP A 11 -27.68 2.81 -17.45
CA ASP A 11 -29.03 2.41 -17.04
C ASP A 11 -29.26 0.90 -17.16
N GLY A 12 -28.19 0.13 -17.44
CA GLY A 12 -28.24 -1.32 -17.52
C GLY A 12 -28.88 -1.87 -18.79
N LYS A 13 -29.01 -1.06 -19.87
CA LYS A 13 -29.51 -1.52 -21.15
C LYS A 13 -28.38 -1.91 -22.09
N PRO A 14 -28.53 -2.99 -22.88
CA PRO A 14 -27.51 -3.40 -23.84
C PRO A 14 -27.37 -2.37 -24.94
N CYS A 15 -26.14 -1.93 -25.24
CA CYS A 15 -25.85 -1.06 -26.36
C CYS A 15 -26.12 -1.79 -27.68
N SER A 16 -27.22 -1.44 -28.35
CA SER A 16 -27.57 -1.95 -29.66
C SER A 16 -26.74 -1.26 -30.73
N GLY A 17 -25.79 -1.97 -31.36
CA GLY A 17 -25.12 -1.43 -32.54
C GLY A 17 -23.71 -1.92 -32.86
N VAL A 18 -23.14 -2.87 -32.17
CA VAL A 18 -21.81 -3.42 -32.55
C VAL A 18 -21.93 -4.83 -33.09
N ARG A 19 -21.90 -4.92 -34.41
CA ARG A 19 -21.75 -6.19 -35.12
C ARG A 19 -20.29 -6.66 -35.06
N GLY A 20 -20.05 -7.92 -34.76
CA GLY A 20 -18.80 -8.49 -34.29
C GLY A 20 -17.59 -8.57 -35.22
N ASP A 21 -17.45 -7.75 -36.25
CA ASP A 21 -16.37 -7.88 -37.27
C ASP A 21 -15.62 -6.57 -37.61
N GLN A 22 -15.78 -5.50 -36.86
CA GLN A 22 -15.03 -4.27 -37.14
C GLN A 22 -13.89 -4.04 -36.20
N LYS A 23 -12.65 -3.95 -36.74
CA LYS A 23 -11.47 -3.41 -36.08
C LYS A 23 -11.79 -1.99 -35.64
N VAL A 24 -11.85 -1.78 -34.33
CA VAL A 24 -12.09 -0.47 -33.73
C VAL A 24 -10.85 0.41 -33.97
N SER A 25 -11.01 1.45 -34.79
CA SER A 25 -10.04 2.51 -35.01
C SER A 25 -10.00 3.41 -33.75
N THR A 26 -8.81 3.89 -33.40
CA THR A 26 -8.50 4.73 -32.24
C THR A 26 -9.19 6.10 -32.18
N ALA A 27 -10.02 6.42 -33.19
CA ALA A 27 -10.70 7.73 -33.28
C ALA A 27 -12.07 7.84 -32.56
N SER A 28 -12.61 6.73 -32.00
CA SER A 28 -13.96 6.72 -31.41
C SER A 28 -13.99 6.92 -29.88
N TYR A 29 -12.86 7.17 -29.24
CA TYR A 29 -12.77 7.33 -27.77
C TYR A 29 -13.09 8.75 -27.24
N SER A 30 -13.27 9.73 -28.14
CA SER A 30 -13.42 11.14 -27.74
C SER A 30 -14.85 11.55 -27.37
N SER A 31 -15.85 10.67 -27.49
CA SER A 31 -17.25 11.09 -27.36
C SER A 31 -17.99 10.67 -26.08
N CYS A 32 -17.32 10.01 -25.13
CA CYS A 32 -17.94 9.60 -23.85
C CYS A 32 -17.42 10.34 -22.62
N ALA A 33 -16.69 11.44 -22.80
CA ALA A 33 -16.28 12.33 -21.71
C ALA A 33 -17.27 13.49 -21.57
N GLY A 34 -18.45 13.21 -21.04
CA GLY A 34 -19.50 14.19 -20.74
C GLY A 34 -19.82 14.24 -19.26
N SER A 35 -19.41 15.33 -18.62
CA SER A 35 -19.91 15.94 -17.38
C SER A 35 -20.05 15.06 -16.13
N GLY A 36 -19.11 15.23 -15.21
CA GLY A 36 -19.23 14.78 -13.84
C GLY A 36 -18.14 15.42 -12.98
N THR A 37 -18.41 16.62 -12.52
CA THR A 37 -17.60 17.40 -11.57
C THR A 37 -17.37 16.63 -10.27
N GLY A 38 -16.12 16.51 -9.83
CA GLY A 38 -15.79 16.37 -8.43
C GLY A 38 -15.32 15.00 -7.96
N CYS A 39 -14.43 14.33 -8.70
CA CYS A 39 -13.69 13.22 -8.12
C CYS A 39 -12.20 13.60 -8.07
N GLY A 40 -11.77 13.98 -6.86
CA GLY A 40 -10.56 14.74 -6.63
C GLY A 40 -9.26 14.01 -6.95
N LEU A 41 -8.21 14.79 -6.95
CA LEU A 41 -6.77 14.50 -7.17
C LEU A 41 -6.25 13.18 -6.56
N PHE A 42 -6.94 12.64 -5.55
CA PHE A 42 -6.60 11.38 -4.87
C PHE A 42 -6.86 10.13 -5.72
N ALA A 43 -7.88 10.15 -6.58
CA ALA A 43 -8.19 9.01 -7.45
C ALA A 43 -7.14 8.89 -8.57
N GLU A 44 -6.67 9.99 -9.13
CA GLU A 44 -5.68 9.99 -10.21
C GLU A 44 -4.30 9.49 -9.76
N ALA A 45 -3.86 9.82 -8.54
CA ALA A 45 -2.60 9.32 -8.00
C ALA A 45 -2.60 7.79 -7.79
N LEU A 46 -3.75 7.23 -7.38
CA LEU A 46 -3.94 5.78 -7.26
C LEU A 46 -4.06 5.08 -8.63
N TYR A 47 -4.64 5.76 -9.62
CA TYR A 47 -4.75 5.23 -10.99
C TYR A 47 -3.41 5.19 -11.73
N GLY A 48 -2.57 6.22 -11.57
CA GLY A 48 -1.23 6.28 -12.16
C GLY A 48 -0.30 5.17 -11.67
N PHE A 49 -0.43 4.77 -10.41
CA PHE A 49 0.39 3.70 -9.81
C PHE A 49 -0.03 2.28 -10.26
N CYS A 50 -1.28 2.08 -10.66
CA CYS A 50 -1.77 0.80 -11.19
C CYS A 50 -1.36 0.55 -12.65
N CYS A 51 -1.10 1.62 -13.44
CA CYS A 51 -0.84 1.50 -14.88
C CYS A 51 0.62 1.14 -15.21
N PHE A 52 1.56 1.29 -14.27
CA PHE A 52 3.00 1.08 -14.52
C PHE A 52 3.42 -0.39 -14.68
N ARG A 53 2.54 -1.38 -14.47
CA ARG A 53 2.97 -2.78 -14.35
C ARG A 53 2.77 -3.69 -15.57
N ARG A 54 2.33 -3.23 -16.73
CA ARG A 54 2.19 -4.18 -17.85
C ARG A 54 2.52 -3.58 -19.21
N PHE A 55 3.78 -3.58 -19.52
CA PHE A 55 4.25 -3.58 -20.90
C PHE A 55 4.09 -5.02 -21.46
N GLY A 56 2.97 -5.33 -22.06
CA GLY A 56 2.75 -6.64 -22.69
C GLY A 56 1.27 -7.02 -22.82
N LYS A 57 0.66 -6.66 -23.94
CA LYS A 57 -0.48 -7.35 -24.61
C LYS A 57 -1.67 -7.85 -23.78
N GLU A 58 -2.33 -6.95 -23.02
CA GLU A 58 -3.73 -7.17 -22.65
C GLU A 58 -4.42 -5.80 -22.55
N PRO A 59 -5.66 -5.64 -23.02
CA PRO A 59 -6.41 -4.40 -22.84
C PRO A 59 -6.54 -4.14 -21.35
N CYS A 60 -6.33 -2.88 -20.94
CA CYS A 60 -6.45 -2.41 -19.57
C CYS A 60 -7.92 -2.58 -19.11
N LEU A 61 -8.27 -3.80 -18.68
CA LEU A 61 -9.52 -4.04 -17.99
C LEU A 61 -9.36 -3.37 -16.62
N MET A 62 -9.96 -2.22 -16.43
CA MET A 62 -9.99 -1.53 -15.13
C MET A 62 -10.66 -2.50 -14.13
N LYS A 63 -9.84 -3.21 -13.36
CA LYS A 63 -10.33 -4.06 -12.29
C LYS A 63 -11.02 -3.16 -11.30
N LYS A 64 -12.36 -3.21 -11.23
CA LYS A 64 -13.16 -2.41 -10.29
C LYS A 64 -12.53 -2.51 -8.90
N ILE A 65 -12.11 -1.37 -8.35
CA ILE A 65 -11.58 -1.31 -6.99
C ILE A 65 -12.71 -1.77 -6.07
N SER A 66 -12.49 -2.84 -5.35
CA SER A 66 -13.50 -3.33 -4.39
C SER A 66 -13.65 -2.30 -3.27
N VAL A 67 -14.86 -1.78 -3.08
CA VAL A 67 -15.19 -0.85 -1.98
C VAL A 67 -14.77 -1.43 -0.63
N LYS A 68 -14.89 -2.75 -0.47
CA LYS A 68 -14.45 -3.45 0.75
C LYS A 68 -12.94 -3.33 0.99
N LYS A 69 -12.12 -3.46 -0.07
CA LYS A 69 -10.66 -3.27 0.03
C LYS A 69 -10.31 -1.84 0.38
N LEU A 70 -10.98 -0.88 -0.23
CA LEU A 70 -10.78 0.54 0.04
C LEU A 70 -11.17 0.90 1.49
N ALA A 71 -12.32 0.40 1.96
CA ALA A 71 -12.77 0.62 3.33
C ALA A 71 -11.78 0.03 4.35
N LEU A 72 -11.32 -1.21 4.14
CA LEU A 72 -10.34 -1.83 5.01
C LEU A 72 -8.99 -1.09 4.98
N ALA A 73 -8.53 -0.66 3.81
CA ALA A 73 -7.31 0.15 3.68
C ALA A 73 -7.43 1.47 4.44
N GLY A 74 -8.59 2.15 4.35
CA GLY A 74 -8.89 3.36 5.12
C GLY A 74 -8.89 3.13 6.62
N MET A 75 -9.50 2.04 7.10
CA MET A 75 -9.47 1.67 8.53
C MET A 75 -8.06 1.40 9.03
N LEU A 76 -7.25 0.66 8.28
CA LEU A 76 -5.86 0.37 8.63
C LEU A 76 -4.99 1.63 8.60
N CYS A 77 -5.23 2.53 7.65
CA CYS A 77 -4.58 3.84 7.60
C CYS A 77 -4.94 4.68 8.83
N ALA A 78 -6.21 4.76 9.19
CA ALA A 78 -6.67 5.47 10.39
C ALA A 78 -6.06 4.88 11.67
N LEU A 79 -6.01 3.55 11.80
CA LEU A 79 -5.36 2.86 12.91
C LEU A 79 -3.86 3.24 13.01
N CYS A 80 -3.17 3.33 11.87
CA CYS A 80 -1.78 3.73 11.81
C CYS A 80 -1.59 5.18 12.28
N VAL A 81 -2.46 6.10 11.87
CA VAL A 81 -2.39 7.52 12.27
C VAL A 81 -2.68 7.68 13.76
N VAL A 82 -3.77 7.10 14.25
CA VAL A 82 -4.13 7.13 15.68
C VAL A 82 -3.04 6.46 16.53
N GLY A 83 -2.56 5.31 16.07
CA GLY A 83 -1.49 4.58 16.76
C GLY A 83 -0.16 5.33 16.81
N SER A 84 0.01 6.37 16.00
CA SER A 84 1.21 7.23 16.04
C SER A 84 1.36 8.01 17.34
N VAL A 85 0.30 8.17 18.12
CA VAL A 85 0.37 8.75 19.46
C VAL A 85 1.29 7.93 20.38
N PHE A 86 1.37 6.62 20.14
CA PHE A 86 2.27 5.71 20.85
C PHE A 86 3.69 5.65 20.25
N SER A 87 4.05 6.60 19.37
CA SER A 87 5.41 6.69 18.86
C SER A 87 6.32 7.38 19.89
N PHE A 88 7.56 6.90 19.98
CA PHE A 88 8.56 7.48 20.87
C PHE A 88 9.82 7.88 20.10
N PRO A 89 10.47 8.99 20.48
CA PRO A 89 11.71 9.42 19.82
C PRO A 89 12.87 8.51 20.22
N MET A 90 13.67 8.06 19.24
CA MET A 90 14.87 7.29 19.46
C MET A 90 15.93 7.67 18.43
N PHE A 91 17.11 8.09 18.87
CA PHE A 91 18.26 8.44 18.03
C PHE A 91 17.92 9.41 16.87
N GLY A 92 17.11 10.42 17.13
CA GLY A 92 16.71 11.42 16.12
C GLY A 92 15.65 10.95 15.12
N SER A 93 15.11 9.74 15.29
CA SER A 93 13.97 9.21 14.54
C SER A 93 12.79 8.94 15.49
N LYS A 94 11.58 8.79 14.92
CA LYS A 94 10.38 8.37 15.68
C LYS A 94 10.11 6.90 15.43
N CYS A 95 10.16 6.09 16.48
CA CYS A 95 9.77 4.69 16.46
C CYS A 95 8.24 4.57 16.54
N ALA A 96 7.62 3.92 15.58
CA ALA A 96 6.18 3.75 15.50
C ALA A 96 5.80 2.28 15.23
N PRO A 97 5.80 1.41 16.25
CA PRO A 97 5.56 -0.03 16.08
C PRO A 97 4.23 -0.35 15.41
N ILE A 98 3.19 0.46 15.67
CA ILE A 98 1.84 0.25 15.10
C ILE A 98 1.86 0.38 13.57
N GLN A 99 2.71 1.22 13.01
CA GLN A 99 2.85 1.30 11.55
C GLN A 99 3.33 -0.02 10.94
N HIS A 100 4.30 -0.68 11.56
CA HIS A 100 4.85 -1.95 11.08
C HIS A 100 3.85 -3.09 11.28
N MET A 101 3.08 -3.06 12.38
CA MET A 101 1.93 -3.96 12.57
C MET A 101 0.92 -3.82 11.43
N VAL A 102 0.58 -2.59 11.05
CA VAL A 102 -0.34 -2.32 9.94
C VAL A 102 0.24 -2.78 8.61
N ASN A 103 1.53 -2.59 8.35
CA ASN A 103 2.18 -3.05 7.11
C ASN A 103 2.04 -4.58 6.94
N VAL A 104 2.36 -5.36 7.98
CA VAL A 104 2.21 -6.83 7.94
C VAL A 104 0.75 -7.23 7.76
N THR A 105 -0.17 -6.58 8.46
CA THR A 105 -1.61 -6.85 8.33
C THR A 105 -2.12 -6.54 6.93
N CYS A 106 -1.70 -5.41 6.34
CA CYS A 106 -2.01 -5.07 4.95
C CYS A 106 -1.44 -6.10 3.96
N ALA A 107 -0.20 -6.57 4.18
CA ALA A 107 0.42 -7.59 3.36
C ALA A 107 -0.42 -8.87 3.30
N VAL A 108 -0.96 -9.30 4.44
CA VAL A 108 -1.75 -10.52 4.59
C VAL A 108 -3.16 -10.39 4.01
N LEU A 109 -3.82 -9.25 4.21
CA LEU A 109 -5.24 -9.05 3.84
C LEU A 109 -5.42 -8.44 2.45
N LEU A 110 -4.61 -7.47 2.09
CA LEU A 110 -4.78 -6.63 0.89
C LEU A 110 -3.73 -6.89 -0.19
N GLY A 111 -2.55 -7.39 0.21
CA GLY A 111 -1.43 -7.63 -0.68
C GLY A 111 -0.46 -6.44 -0.81
N PRO A 112 0.64 -6.60 -1.61
CA PRO A 112 1.79 -5.70 -1.58
C PRO A 112 1.45 -4.27 -2.01
N TRP A 113 0.70 -4.09 -3.08
CA TRP A 113 0.42 -2.78 -3.66
C TRP A 113 -0.49 -1.92 -2.76
N TRP A 114 -1.50 -2.54 -2.17
CA TRP A 114 -2.34 -1.86 -1.19
C TRP A 114 -1.56 -1.53 0.09
N GLY A 115 -0.67 -2.43 0.51
CA GLY A 115 0.22 -2.19 1.65
C GLY A 115 1.09 -0.95 1.45
N VAL A 116 1.73 -0.81 0.29
CA VAL A 116 2.54 0.38 -0.05
C VAL A 116 1.68 1.65 -0.09
N GLY A 117 0.47 1.57 -0.69
CA GLY A 117 -0.46 2.71 -0.72
C GLY A 117 -0.88 3.17 0.68
N VAL A 118 -1.25 2.23 1.56
CA VAL A 118 -1.60 2.54 2.96
C VAL A 118 -0.40 3.11 3.70
N ALA A 119 0.80 2.53 3.54
CA ALA A 119 2.02 3.02 4.17
C ALA A 119 2.36 4.46 3.75
N PHE A 120 2.21 4.77 2.45
CA PHE A 120 2.43 6.12 1.92
C PHE A 120 1.44 7.12 2.51
N VAL A 121 0.12 6.84 2.41
CA VAL A 121 -0.94 7.75 2.90
C VAL A 121 -0.83 7.94 4.41
N ALA A 122 -0.61 6.87 5.17
CA ALA A 122 -0.42 6.96 6.62
C ALA A 122 0.80 7.81 6.98
N SER A 123 1.94 7.62 6.30
CA SER A 123 3.15 8.43 6.53
C SER A 123 2.91 9.89 6.18
N LEU A 124 2.17 10.17 5.09
CA LEU A 124 1.81 11.53 4.70
C LEU A 124 0.95 12.21 5.77
N LEU A 125 -0.15 11.56 6.17
CA LEU A 125 -1.06 12.10 7.19
C LEU A 125 -0.34 12.33 8.54
N ARG A 126 0.50 11.38 8.95
CA ARG A 126 1.29 11.52 10.19
C ARG A 126 2.25 12.70 10.13
N ASN A 127 2.89 12.94 8.99
CA ASN A 127 3.77 14.09 8.82
C ASN A 127 2.99 15.42 8.81
N LEU A 128 1.85 15.48 8.13
CA LEU A 128 0.98 16.66 8.11
C LEU A 128 0.46 17.00 9.53
N LEU A 129 0.18 15.98 10.35
CA LEU A 129 -0.25 16.14 11.74
C LEU A 129 0.91 16.37 12.73
N GLY A 130 2.16 16.41 12.27
CA GLY A 130 3.34 16.58 13.15
C GLY A 130 3.70 15.33 13.97
N LEU A 131 2.98 14.23 13.79
CA LEU A 131 3.18 12.98 14.52
C LEU A 131 4.28 12.10 13.91
N GLY A 132 4.66 12.34 12.66
CA GLY A 132 5.64 11.56 11.90
C GLY A 132 7.00 12.22 11.78
N SER A 133 7.85 11.63 10.94
CA SER A 133 9.07 12.20 10.41
C SER A 133 9.18 11.85 8.92
N LEU A 134 9.88 12.69 8.14
CA LEU A 134 10.10 12.44 6.71
C LEU A 134 10.83 11.11 6.44
N MET A 135 11.63 10.65 7.39
CA MET A 135 12.32 9.36 7.31
C MET A 135 11.36 8.15 7.35
N ALA A 136 10.12 8.35 7.82
CA ALA A 136 9.11 7.29 7.84
C ALA A 136 8.67 6.86 6.43
N PHE A 137 8.78 7.73 5.42
CA PHE A 137 8.38 7.38 4.05
C PHE A 137 9.19 6.22 3.48
N PRO A 138 10.54 6.32 3.35
CA PRO A 138 11.29 5.20 2.81
C PRO A 138 11.16 3.95 3.69
N GLY A 139 11.25 4.09 5.02
CA GLY A 139 11.14 2.97 5.95
C GLY A 139 9.86 2.17 5.75
N SER A 140 8.71 2.82 5.85
CA SER A 140 7.43 2.13 5.77
C SER A 140 7.11 1.57 4.39
N MET A 141 7.50 2.27 3.32
CA MET A 141 7.22 1.82 1.96
C MET A 141 8.04 0.58 1.57
N PHE A 142 9.35 0.55 1.88
CA PHE A 142 10.19 -0.62 1.63
C PHE A 142 9.74 -1.82 2.47
N GLY A 143 9.40 -1.60 3.74
CA GLY A 143 8.85 -2.63 4.61
C GLY A 143 7.55 -3.20 4.05
N ALA A 144 6.55 -2.37 3.78
CA ALA A 144 5.27 -2.80 3.23
C ALA A 144 5.40 -3.53 1.88
N LEU A 145 6.32 -3.08 1.02
CA LEU A 145 6.58 -3.74 -0.26
C LEU A 145 7.16 -5.14 -0.07
N LEU A 146 8.24 -5.25 0.72
CA LEU A 146 8.92 -6.54 0.91
C LEU A 146 8.05 -7.53 1.66
N CYS A 147 7.42 -7.13 2.77
CA CYS A 147 6.53 -8.05 3.49
C CYS A 147 5.36 -8.49 2.61
N GLY A 148 4.80 -7.59 1.79
CA GLY A 148 3.75 -7.93 0.84
C GLY A 148 4.19 -8.91 -0.24
N LEU A 149 5.37 -8.73 -0.82
CA LEU A 149 5.95 -9.63 -1.83
C LEU A 149 6.27 -11.01 -1.24
N VAL A 150 6.87 -11.03 -0.04
CA VAL A 150 7.19 -12.27 0.66
C VAL A 150 5.92 -13.04 0.99
N TYR A 151 4.90 -12.39 1.55
CA TYR A 151 3.62 -13.05 1.84
C TYR A 151 2.94 -13.57 0.57
N HIS A 152 2.98 -12.79 -0.50
CA HIS A 152 2.39 -13.22 -1.78
C HIS A 152 3.02 -14.52 -2.29
N LYS A 153 4.33 -14.69 -2.13
CA LYS A 153 5.06 -15.88 -2.57
C LYS A 153 4.97 -17.06 -1.60
N THR A 154 5.17 -16.81 -0.31
CA THR A 154 5.37 -17.88 0.70
C THR A 154 4.11 -18.22 1.47
N LYS A 155 3.18 -17.28 1.61
CA LYS A 155 1.99 -17.38 2.50
C LYS A 155 2.35 -17.67 3.96
N ASN A 156 3.61 -17.49 4.32
CA ASN A 156 4.13 -17.75 5.67
C ASN A 156 4.27 -16.43 6.43
N ILE A 157 3.65 -16.35 7.62
CA ILE A 157 3.66 -15.15 8.46
C ILE A 157 5.06 -14.83 8.95
N LEU A 158 5.82 -15.84 9.39
CA LEU A 158 7.18 -15.64 9.91
C LEU A 158 8.09 -15.04 8.82
N ALA A 159 8.04 -15.60 7.61
CA ALA A 159 8.79 -15.06 6.48
C ALA A 159 8.36 -13.60 6.15
N THR A 160 7.07 -13.31 6.28
CA THR A 160 6.53 -11.95 6.06
C THR A 160 7.06 -10.96 7.09
N MET A 161 7.10 -11.34 8.37
CA MET A 161 7.68 -10.54 9.45
C MET A 161 9.17 -10.26 9.20
N VAL A 162 9.93 -11.27 8.80
CA VAL A 162 11.35 -11.09 8.43
C VAL A 162 11.49 -10.16 7.24
N GLY A 163 10.61 -10.27 6.24
CA GLY A 163 10.56 -9.35 5.09
C GLY A 163 10.30 -7.89 5.50
N GLU A 164 9.37 -7.65 6.45
CA GLU A 164 9.12 -6.32 7.02
C GLU A 164 10.35 -5.79 7.75
N VAL A 165 10.93 -6.60 8.65
CA VAL A 165 12.11 -6.21 9.43
C VAL A 165 13.28 -5.85 8.50
N PHE A 166 13.57 -6.69 7.52
CA PHE A 166 14.64 -6.44 6.56
C PHE A 166 14.38 -5.20 5.70
N GLY A 167 13.16 -5.07 5.17
CA GLY A 167 12.76 -3.96 4.30
C GLY A 167 12.83 -2.62 5.01
N THR A 168 12.29 -2.55 6.21
CA THR A 168 12.26 -1.30 6.97
C THR A 168 13.61 -0.95 7.57
N SER A 169 14.28 -1.91 8.25
CA SER A 169 15.51 -1.60 8.98
C SER A 169 16.70 -1.38 8.04
N ILE A 170 16.93 -2.27 7.09
CA ILE A 170 18.09 -2.16 6.22
C ILE A 170 17.82 -1.22 5.05
N LEU A 171 16.86 -1.55 4.17
CA LEU A 171 16.60 -0.72 2.99
C LEU A 171 16.05 0.65 3.38
N GLY A 172 15.05 0.68 4.26
CA GLY A 172 14.47 1.92 4.75
C GLY A 172 15.44 2.76 5.57
N GLY A 173 16.24 2.14 6.43
CA GLY A 173 17.26 2.80 7.24
C GLY A 173 18.37 3.43 6.40
N LEU A 174 18.85 2.74 5.38
CA LEU A 174 19.83 3.29 4.43
C LEU A 174 19.25 4.42 3.59
N CYS A 175 18.01 4.28 3.11
CA CYS A 175 17.32 5.33 2.36
C CYS A 175 16.91 6.52 3.24
N ALA A 176 16.81 6.37 4.55
CA ALA A 176 16.54 7.46 5.47
C ALA A 176 17.74 8.44 5.59
N TYR A 177 18.96 7.97 5.36
CA TYR A 177 20.16 8.81 5.41
C TYR A 177 20.12 9.97 4.39
N PRO A 178 19.95 9.73 3.07
CA PRO A 178 19.82 10.85 2.14
C PRO A 178 18.60 11.74 2.42
N VAL A 179 17.49 11.18 2.92
CA VAL A 179 16.32 11.99 3.32
C VAL A 179 16.69 12.93 4.47
N ALA A 180 17.46 12.46 5.45
CA ALA A 180 17.92 13.29 6.56
C ALA A 180 18.80 14.46 6.10
N ILE A 181 19.69 14.22 5.14
CA ILE A 181 20.60 15.26 4.63
C ILE A 181 19.85 16.23 3.73
N PHE A 182 19.18 15.76 2.69
CA PHE A 182 18.62 16.61 1.63
C PHE A 182 17.29 17.28 2.03
N LEU A 183 16.44 16.62 2.83
CA LEU A 183 15.13 17.15 3.20
C LEU A 183 15.07 17.72 4.63
N MET A 184 15.91 17.23 5.54
CA MET A 184 15.90 17.69 6.93
C MET A 184 17.10 18.58 7.26
N GLY A 185 18.00 18.84 6.29
CA GLY A 185 19.14 19.75 6.45
C GLY A 185 20.18 19.26 7.47
N LYS A 186 20.30 17.98 7.73
CA LYS A 186 21.31 17.41 8.63
C LYS A 186 22.67 17.41 7.96
N SER A 187 23.75 17.70 8.72
CA SER A 187 25.12 17.63 8.18
C SER A 187 25.55 16.19 7.96
N ALA A 188 26.10 15.91 6.78
CA ALA A 188 26.54 14.55 6.42
C ALA A 188 27.69 14.03 7.34
N GLY A 189 28.46 14.93 7.95
CA GLY A 189 29.54 14.58 8.88
C GLY A 189 29.05 14.21 10.28
N ASP A 190 27.85 14.63 10.66
CA ASP A 190 27.33 14.43 12.04
C ASP A 190 26.57 13.13 12.22
N ILE A 191 26.23 12.44 11.12
CA ILE A 191 25.40 11.25 11.16
C ILE A 191 26.03 10.13 10.32
N ALA A 192 26.26 8.97 10.97
CA ALA A 192 26.70 7.79 10.23
C ALA A 192 25.58 7.29 9.28
N PHE A 193 25.94 6.85 8.09
CA PHE A 193 25.00 6.39 7.05
C PHE A 193 24.09 5.22 7.54
N TYR A 194 24.50 4.50 8.56
CA TYR A 194 23.76 3.40 9.19
C TYR A 194 23.02 3.79 10.47
N ALA A 195 23.06 5.06 10.89
CA ALA A 195 22.52 5.52 12.18
C ALA A 195 21.02 5.21 12.36
N TYR A 196 20.28 5.18 11.26
CA TYR A 196 18.83 4.92 11.28
C TYR A 196 18.45 3.44 11.26
N ILE A 197 19.41 2.53 11.02
CA ILE A 197 19.13 1.08 10.98
C ILE A 197 18.67 0.60 12.35
N VAL A 198 19.37 0.97 13.43
CA VAL A 198 19.06 0.50 14.78
C VAL A 198 17.66 0.94 15.27
N PRO A 199 17.28 2.23 15.23
CA PRO A 199 15.95 2.64 15.65
C PRO A 199 14.84 2.03 14.78
N PHE A 200 15.07 1.87 13.48
CA PHE A 200 14.12 1.22 12.59
C PHE A 200 14.00 -0.28 12.90
N LEU A 201 15.11 -0.95 13.19
CA LEU A 201 15.12 -2.37 13.59
C LEU A 201 14.28 -2.60 14.85
N ILE A 202 14.48 -1.79 15.89
CA ILE A 202 13.72 -1.91 17.14
C ILE A 202 12.24 -1.68 16.89
N SER A 203 11.90 -0.59 16.18
CA SER A 203 10.51 -0.25 15.86
C SER A 203 9.80 -1.34 15.10
N THR A 204 10.44 -1.85 14.03
CA THR A 204 9.83 -2.86 13.16
C THR A 204 9.80 -4.24 13.79
N ALA A 205 10.80 -4.61 14.62
CA ALA A 205 10.79 -5.89 15.34
C ALA A 205 9.60 -5.97 16.30
N VAL A 206 9.41 -4.93 17.13
CA VAL A 206 8.26 -4.85 18.05
C VAL A 206 6.93 -4.89 17.27
N GLY A 207 6.80 -4.06 16.24
CA GLY A 207 5.57 -4.00 15.42
C GLY A 207 5.28 -5.32 14.70
N SER A 208 6.31 -5.99 14.19
CA SER A 208 6.16 -7.29 13.52
C SER A 208 5.76 -8.41 14.48
N ILE A 209 6.27 -8.40 15.72
CA ILE A 209 5.86 -9.37 16.74
C ILE A 209 4.38 -9.18 17.09
N ILE A 210 3.94 -7.94 17.31
CA ILE A 210 2.52 -7.62 17.57
C ILE A 210 1.65 -8.08 16.39
N ALA A 211 2.08 -7.81 15.16
CA ALA A 211 1.40 -8.25 13.96
C ALA A 211 1.32 -9.78 13.85
N GLY A 212 2.42 -10.47 14.15
CA GLY A 212 2.47 -11.93 14.15
C GLY A 212 1.46 -12.56 15.09
N VAL A 213 1.39 -12.05 16.33
CA VAL A 213 0.38 -12.51 17.32
C VAL A 213 -1.03 -12.23 16.84
N LEU A 214 -1.31 -11.02 16.31
CA LEU A 214 -2.62 -10.63 15.79
C LEU A 214 -3.04 -11.53 14.63
N VAL A 215 -2.19 -11.68 13.61
CA VAL A 215 -2.51 -12.47 12.41
C VAL A 215 -2.63 -13.96 12.75
N TYR A 216 -1.78 -14.47 13.63
CA TYR A 216 -1.90 -15.84 14.13
C TYR A 216 -3.23 -16.09 14.86
N SER A 217 -3.66 -15.16 15.72
CA SER A 217 -4.95 -15.22 16.39
C SER A 217 -6.13 -15.21 15.40
N LEU A 218 -6.05 -14.35 14.36
CA LEU A 218 -7.03 -14.30 13.27
C LEU A 218 -7.06 -15.59 12.43
N GLN A 219 -5.90 -16.23 12.22
CA GLN A 219 -5.85 -17.52 11.55
C GLN A 219 -6.51 -18.61 12.39
N ARG A 220 -6.19 -18.66 13.67
CA ARG A 220 -6.74 -19.69 14.58
C ARG A 220 -8.25 -19.58 14.75
N SER A 221 -8.80 -18.37 14.74
CA SER A 221 -10.25 -18.13 14.81
C SER A 221 -10.98 -18.37 13.49
N GLY A 222 -10.27 -18.63 12.39
CA GLY A 222 -10.86 -18.74 11.05
C GLY A 222 -11.30 -17.40 10.43
N ALA A 223 -11.21 -16.30 11.19
CA ALA A 223 -11.61 -14.97 10.73
C ALA A 223 -10.77 -14.49 9.55
N LEU A 224 -9.48 -14.82 9.51
CA LEU A 224 -8.60 -14.46 8.41
C LEU A 224 -9.10 -15.00 7.07
N HIS A 225 -9.49 -16.27 7.02
CA HIS A 225 -9.99 -16.90 5.79
C HIS A 225 -11.32 -16.26 5.33
N SER A 226 -12.23 -15.98 6.26
CA SER A 226 -13.50 -15.29 5.99
C SER A 226 -13.26 -13.88 5.44
N MET A 227 -12.32 -13.11 6.02
CA MET A 227 -11.96 -11.78 5.56
C MET A 227 -11.34 -11.83 4.17
N GLN A 228 -10.38 -12.72 3.91
CA GLN A 228 -9.74 -12.86 2.60
C GLN A 228 -10.76 -13.26 1.53
N LYS A 229 -11.69 -14.17 1.83
CA LYS A 229 -12.78 -14.56 0.92
C LYS A 229 -13.73 -13.39 0.63
N SER A 230 -14.04 -12.55 1.62
CA SER A 230 -14.89 -11.38 1.42
C SER A 230 -14.21 -10.29 0.59
N LEU A 231 -12.88 -10.26 0.54
CA LEU A 231 -12.07 -9.28 -0.18
C LEU A 231 -11.67 -9.74 -1.58
N SER A 232 -11.70 -11.03 -1.90
CA SER A 232 -11.40 -11.55 -3.22
C SER A 232 -12.48 -11.22 -4.22
#